data_82db36721da095333a05bf9638696a0d
#
_entry.id   82db36721da095333a05bf9638696a0d
#
_cell.length_a   1.000
_cell.length_b   1.000
_cell.length_c   1.000
_cell.angle_alpha   90.00
_cell.angle_beta   90.00
_cell.angle_gamma   90.00
#
_symmetry.space_group_name_H-M   'P 1'
#
loop_
_entity.id
_entity.type
_entity.pdbx_description
1 polymer ?
#
loop_
_entity_poly.entity_id
_entity_poly.type
_entity_poly.pdbx_seq_one_letter_code
_entity_poly.pdbx_strand_id
1 'polypeptide(L)'
;NHYIWDNDFSKVYRFYVGGEVSYPYEWVKAKAKVGFENITHPIYFNSSGLPVQHTGNVQVITADARVDVTTPWVNLENSVVWQLSSDSTMPLPSISLYHNLYYHGWWAKKAMYAQIGIDVRYHTAYYAPVLNPATGQFCIQNQVKIGNYPVMNVYLNAYVKLLKLKLFVQWQHFNYY
;
A
#
# COMPACT_ATOMS: atom_id res chain seq x y z
N ASN A 1 -5.77 13.71 -31.96
CA ASN A 1 -6.64 12.60 -32.33
C ASN A 1 -7.58 12.28 -31.18
N HIS A 2 -8.84 12.65 -31.30
CA HIS A 2 -9.83 12.57 -30.25
C HIS A 2 -10.54 11.20 -30.16
N TYR A 3 -10.30 10.33 -31.11
CA TYR A 3 -11.01 9.05 -31.27
C TYR A 3 -10.90 8.09 -30.08
N ILE A 4 -9.80 8.12 -29.33
CA ILE A 4 -9.61 7.26 -28.14
C ILE A 4 -10.51 7.71 -26.98
N TRP A 5 -10.87 9.00 -26.96
CA TRP A 5 -11.62 9.63 -25.86
C TRP A 5 -13.09 9.91 -26.24
N ASP A 6 -13.45 9.72 -27.48
CA ASP A 6 -14.84 9.87 -27.96
C ASP A 6 -15.60 8.55 -27.72
N ASN A 7 -16.04 8.36 -26.47
CA ASN A 7 -16.74 7.17 -26.03
C ASN A 7 -18.08 7.57 -25.40
N ASP A 8 -19.13 6.87 -25.80
CA ASP A 8 -20.47 7.01 -25.21
C ASP A 8 -20.58 6.05 -24.00
N PHE A 9 -19.97 6.44 -22.88
CA PHE A 9 -20.02 5.67 -21.65
C PHE A 9 -21.26 6.00 -20.83
N SER A 10 -21.88 4.96 -20.25
CA SER A 10 -22.95 5.12 -19.28
C SER A 10 -22.39 5.61 -17.94
N LYS A 11 -23.28 6.10 -17.06
CA LYS A 11 -22.88 6.57 -15.73
C LYS A 11 -22.31 5.45 -14.89
N VAL A 12 -21.19 5.74 -14.21
CA VAL A 12 -20.58 4.86 -13.19
C VAL A 12 -21.26 5.17 -11.85
N TYR A 13 -21.73 4.13 -11.17
CA TYR A 13 -22.26 4.23 -9.81
C TYR A 13 -21.33 3.50 -8.85
N ARG A 14 -21.10 4.12 -7.71
CA ARG A 14 -20.26 3.55 -6.65
C ARG A 14 -21.01 3.56 -5.35
N PHE A 15 -21.12 2.42 -4.73
CA PHE A 15 -21.66 2.23 -3.39
C PHE A 15 -20.57 1.68 -2.49
N TYR A 16 -20.38 2.29 -1.34
CA TYR A 16 -19.43 1.82 -0.34
C TYR A 16 -20.11 1.78 1.03
N VAL A 17 -19.87 0.69 1.76
CA VAL A 17 -20.22 0.55 3.18
C VAL A 17 -19.04 -0.04 3.92
N GLY A 18 -18.77 0.45 5.11
CA GLY A 18 -17.67 -0.06 5.93
C GLY A 18 -17.82 0.31 7.39
N GLY A 19 -17.09 -0.41 8.21
CA GLY A 19 -17.01 -0.19 9.63
C GLY A 19 -15.57 -0.25 10.10
N GLU A 20 -15.28 0.47 11.17
CA GLU A 20 -13.96 0.54 11.78
C GLU A 20 -14.12 0.47 13.29
N VAL A 21 -13.26 -0.29 13.93
CA VAL A 21 -13.10 -0.33 15.39
C VAL A 21 -11.64 -0.06 15.73
N SER A 22 -11.42 0.75 16.74
CA SER A 22 -10.08 1.03 17.26
C SER A 22 -10.04 0.85 18.77
N TYR A 23 -8.97 0.24 19.26
CA TYR A 23 -8.74 -0.03 20.66
C TYR A 23 -7.36 0.51 21.08
N PRO A 24 -7.29 1.71 21.66
CA PRO A 24 -6.07 2.24 22.24
C PRO A 24 -5.92 1.72 23.68
N TYR A 25 -4.80 1.07 23.97
CA TYR A 25 -4.47 0.63 25.32
C TYR A 25 -2.99 0.86 25.59
N GLU A 26 -2.66 1.81 26.49
CA GLU A 26 -1.30 2.15 26.92
C GLU A 26 -0.27 2.17 25.75
N TRP A 27 0.48 1.09 25.63
CA TRP A 27 1.56 0.91 24.64
C TRP A 27 1.06 0.34 23.31
N VAL A 28 -0.19 -0.11 23.24
CA VAL A 28 -0.76 -0.83 22.10
C VAL A 28 -1.92 -0.05 21.51
N LYS A 29 -1.89 0.15 20.20
CA LYS A 29 -3.02 0.68 19.43
C LYS A 29 -3.42 -0.36 18.41
N ALA A 30 -4.59 -0.94 18.57
CA ALA A 30 -5.15 -1.88 17.60
C ALA A 30 -6.30 -1.21 16.84
N LYS A 31 -6.37 -1.48 15.54
CA LYS A 31 -7.40 -0.98 14.64
C LYS A 31 -7.79 -2.08 13.68
N ALA A 32 -9.08 -2.27 13.48
CA ALA A 32 -9.62 -3.16 12.47
C ALA A 32 -10.68 -2.43 11.64
N LYS A 33 -10.63 -2.63 10.35
CA LYS A 33 -11.57 -2.03 9.40
C LYS A 33 -12.04 -3.10 8.42
N VAL A 34 -13.32 -3.09 8.10
CA VAL A 34 -13.90 -3.89 7.03
C VAL A 34 -14.66 -2.98 6.09
N GLY A 35 -14.65 -3.30 4.81
CA GLY A 35 -15.33 -2.52 3.78
C GLY A 35 -15.85 -3.41 2.67
N PHE A 36 -16.99 -3.02 2.13
CA PHE A 36 -17.56 -3.57 0.92
C PHE A 36 -17.84 -2.43 -0.05
N GLU A 37 -17.41 -2.62 -1.27
CA GLU A 37 -17.60 -1.67 -2.35
C GLU A 37 -18.22 -2.37 -3.55
N ASN A 38 -19.24 -1.74 -4.17
CA ASN A 38 -19.84 -2.18 -5.41
C ASN A 38 -19.75 -1.04 -6.42
N ILE A 39 -19.11 -1.30 -7.56
CA ILE A 39 -18.93 -0.34 -8.64
C ILE A 39 -19.69 -0.86 -9.87
N THR A 40 -20.69 -0.13 -10.29
CA THR A 40 -21.49 -0.46 -11.47
C THR A 40 -20.89 0.24 -12.68
N HIS A 41 -20.65 -0.52 -13.75
CA HIS A 41 -20.10 -0.04 -15.02
C HIS A 41 -18.77 0.71 -14.88
N PRO A 42 -17.75 0.17 -14.15
CA PRO A 42 -16.47 0.86 -14.04
C PRO A 42 -15.80 1.01 -15.40
N ILE A 43 -15.07 2.12 -15.56
CA ILE A 43 -14.28 2.40 -16.75
C ILE A 43 -12.83 2.08 -16.42
N TYR A 44 -12.16 1.34 -17.30
CA TYR A 44 -10.77 0.96 -17.16
C TYR A 44 -10.05 1.02 -18.51
N PHE A 45 -8.72 1.01 -18.49
CA PHE A 45 -7.91 0.91 -19.71
C PHE A 45 -7.53 -0.54 -19.94
N ASN A 46 -7.88 -1.08 -21.09
CA ASN A 46 -7.55 -2.44 -21.48
C ASN A 46 -6.04 -2.58 -21.82
N SER A 47 -5.60 -3.80 -22.14
CA SER A 47 -4.21 -4.09 -22.48
C SER A 47 -3.70 -3.37 -23.74
N SER A 48 -4.59 -2.88 -24.58
CA SER A 48 -4.26 -2.06 -25.77
C SER A 48 -4.20 -0.56 -25.47
N GLY A 49 -4.42 -0.14 -24.22
CA GLY A 49 -4.43 1.26 -23.82
C GLY A 49 -5.70 2.03 -24.19
N LEU A 50 -6.77 1.32 -24.54
CA LEU A 50 -8.04 1.94 -24.86
C LEU A 50 -8.96 1.95 -23.64
N PRO A 51 -9.72 3.04 -23.40
CA PRO A 51 -10.72 3.07 -22.37
C PRO A 51 -11.90 2.15 -22.72
N VAL A 52 -12.32 1.33 -21.79
CA VAL A 52 -13.41 0.37 -21.92
C VAL A 52 -14.29 0.46 -20.68
N GLN A 53 -15.59 0.35 -20.85
CA GLN A 53 -16.53 0.27 -19.76
C GLN A 53 -16.96 -1.19 -19.54
N HIS A 54 -16.88 -1.65 -18.29
CA HIS A 54 -17.37 -2.97 -17.89
C HIS A 54 -18.90 -2.98 -17.91
N THR A 55 -19.49 -4.04 -18.41
CA THR A 55 -20.97 -4.15 -18.56
C THR A 55 -21.70 -4.55 -17.30
N GLY A 56 -20.98 -4.94 -16.24
CA GLY A 56 -21.53 -5.43 -14.98
C GLY A 56 -21.06 -4.63 -13.77
N ASN A 57 -21.16 -5.29 -12.62
CA ASN A 57 -20.70 -4.77 -11.33
C ASN A 57 -19.37 -5.41 -10.95
N VAL A 58 -18.47 -4.61 -10.43
CA VAL A 58 -17.26 -5.08 -9.75
C VAL A 58 -17.43 -4.87 -8.26
N GLN A 59 -17.28 -5.94 -7.50
CA GLN A 59 -17.39 -5.93 -6.04
C GLN A 59 -16.01 -6.11 -5.44
N VAL A 60 -15.71 -5.31 -4.42
CA VAL A 60 -14.46 -5.40 -3.66
C VAL A 60 -14.79 -5.52 -2.19
N ILE A 61 -14.21 -6.55 -1.55
CA ILE A 61 -14.25 -6.73 -0.11
C ILE A 61 -12.85 -6.45 0.42
N THR A 62 -12.77 -5.68 1.50
CA THR A 62 -11.51 -5.35 2.15
C THR A 62 -11.61 -5.59 3.64
N ALA A 63 -10.61 -6.22 4.25
CA ALA A 63 -10.40 -6.27 5.68
C ALA A 63 -8.98 -5.79 5.98
N ASP A 64 -8.87 -4.80 6.85
CA ASP A 64 -7.61 -4.20 7.28
C ASP A 64 -7.45 -4.38 8.79
N ALA A 65 -6.29 -4.79 9.24
CA ALA A 65 -5.93 -4.87 10.65
C ALA A 65 -4.57 -4.20 10.85
N ARG A 66 -4.51 -3.30 11.82
CA ARG A 66 -3.30 -2.60 12.23
C ARG A 66 -3.08 -2.76 13.72
N VAL A 67 -1.85 -3.07 14.11
CA VAL A 67 -1.42 -3.14 15.51
C VAL A 67 -0.08 -2.42 15.64
N ASP A 68 -0.09 -1.31 16.36
CA ASP A 68 1.11 -0.55 16.68
C ASP A 68 1.44 -0.70 18.15
N VAL A 69 2.68 -1.06 18.45
CA VAL A 69 3.23 -1.11 19.82
C VAL A 69 4.25 0.00 19.96
N THR A 70 4.01 0.92 20.89
CA THR A 70 4.86 2.10 21.12
C THR A 70 5.45 2.04 22.52
N THR A 71 6.72 1.72 22.64
CA THR A 71 7.45 1.73 23.91
C THR A 71 8.47 2.88 23.94
N PRO A 72 9.09 3.19 25.08
CA PRO A 72 10.08 4.25 25.17
C PRO A 72 11.31 4.06 24.27
N TRP A 73 11.60 2.82 23.83
CA TRP A 73 12.83 2.53 23.10
C TRP A 73 12.62 1.73 21.81
N VAL A 74 11.62 0.85 21.79
CA VAL A 74 11.34 -0.01 20.63
C VAL A 74 9.89 0.15 20.23
N ASN A 75 9.67 0.38 18.97
CA ASN A 75 8.33 0.46 18.39
C ASN A 75 8.17 -0.58 17.29
N LEU A 76 6.96 -1.08 17.20
CA LEU A 76 6.55 -2.03 16.20
C LEU A 76 5.25 -1.54 15.56
N GLU A 77 5.25 -1.40 14.24
CA GLU A 77 4.09 -1.04 13.44
C GLU A 77 3.76 -2.19 12.50
N ASN A 78 2.53 -2.69 12.56
CA ASN A 78 2.09 -3.79 11.74
C ASN A 78 0.79 -3.44 11.06
N SER A 79 0.68 -3.76 9.79
CA SER A 79 -0.55 -3.65 9.02
C SER A 79 -0.69 -4.86 8.11
N VAL A 80 -1.90 -5.43 8.11
CA VAL A 80 -2.31 -6.54 7.24
C VAL A 80 -3.59 -6.12 6.54
N VAL A 81 -3.56 -6.14 5.22
CA VAL A 81 -4.74 -5.89 4.39
C VAL A 81 -5.06 -7.15 3.61
N TRP A 82 -6.27 -7.66 3.80
CA TRP A 82 -6.85 -8.69 2.94
C TRP A 82 -7.92 -8.05 2.07
N GLN A 83 -7.89 -8.38 0.78
CA GLN A 83 -8.84 -7.84 -0.17
C GLN A 83 -9.16 -8.85 -1.28
N LEU A 84 -10.37 -8.78 -1.78
CA LEU A 84 -10.86 -9.62 -2.84
C LEU A 84 -11.66 -8.78 -3.84
N SER A 85 -11.31 -8.87 -5.10
CA SER A 85 -12.09 -8.29 -6.20
C SER A 85 -12.84 -9.41 -6.93
N SER A 86 -14.10 -9.16 -7.29
CA SER A 86 -14.92 -10.11 -8.05
C SER A 86 -14.53 -10.20 -9.53
N ASP A 87 -13.72 -9.26 -10.03
CA ASP A 87 -13.37 -9.17 -11.44
C ASP A 87 -11.93 -8.71 -11.66
N SER A 88 -11.32 -9.21 -12.73
CA SER A 88 -9.94 -8.93 -13.12
C SER A 88 -9.73 -7.51 -13.69
N THR A 89 -10.77 -6.76 -13.97
CA THR A 89 -10.68 -5.35 -14.37
C THR A 89 -10.17 -4.46 -13.22
N MET A 90 -10.27 -4.95 -11.99
CA MET A 90 -9.70 -4.33 -10.80
C MET A 90 -8.74 -5.31 -10.13
N PRO A 91 -7.52 -5.47 -10.67
CA PRO A 91 -6.55 -6.43 -10.15
C PRO A 91 -5.95 -5.93 -8.84
N LEU A 92 -6.13 -6.73 -7.78
CA LEU A 92 -5.65 -6.43 -6.43
C LEU A 92 -4.85 -7.62 -5.87
N PRO A 93 -3.79 -7.37 -5.09
CA PRO A 93 -3.17 -8.44 -4.31
C PRO A 93 -4.12 -8.89 -3.21
N SER A 94 -4.29 -10.20 -3.02
CA SER A 94 -5.21 -10.73 -2.00
C SER A 94 -4.76 -10.41 -0.58
N ILE A 95 -3.45 -10.34 -0.33
CA ILE A 95 -2.87 -9.99 0.98
C ILE A 95 -1.75 -8.99 0.75
N SER A 96 -1.73 -7.94 1.56
CA SER A 96 -0.62 -7.00 1.68
C SER A 96 -0.22 -6.87 3.14
N LEU A 97 1.09 -6.93 3.40
CA LEU A 97 1.67 -6.84 4.74
C LEU A 97 2.66 -5.68 4.79
N TYR A 98 2.64 -4.97 5.89
CA TYR A 98 3.65 -3.99 6.26
C TYR A 98 4.06 -4.21 7.71
N HIS A 99 5.36 -4.33 7.94
CA HIS A 99 5.96 -4.41 9.25
C HIS A 99 7.09 -3.41 9.35
N ASN A 100 7.16 -2.68 10.44
CA ASN A 100 8.24 -1.76 10.74
C ASN A 100 8.63 -1.92 12.20
N LEU A 101 9.84 -2.39 12.43
CA LEU A 101 10.43 -2.52 13.76
C LEU A 101 11.59 -1.54 13.88
N TYR A 102 11.55 -0.67 14.89
CA TYR A 102 12.63 0.27 15.10
C TYR A 102 12.92 0.53 16.57
N TYR A 103 14.19 0.69 16.85
CA TYR A 103 14.72 1.23 18.09
C TYR A 103 14.90 2.74 17.94
N HIS A 104 14.63 3.49 19.00
CA HIS A 104 14.94 4.92 19.06
C HIS A 104 15.43 5.33 20.44
N GLY A 105 16.33 6.30 20.48
CA GLY A 105 16.87 6.74 21.76
C GLY A 105 17.97 7.78 21.64
N TRP A 106 18.36 8.31 22.79
CA TRP A 106 19.47 9.25 22.90
C TRP A 106 20.80 8.52 23.01
N TRP A 107 21.74 8.87 22.17
CA TRP A 107 23.11 8.33 22.13
C TRP A 107 24.13 9.39 22.46
N ALA A 108 25.39 8.96 22.72
CA ALA A 108 26.53 9.83 22.98
C ALA A 108 26.24 10.90 24.03
N LYS A 109 25.80 10.51 25.22
CA LYS A 109 25.44 11.42 26.34
C LYS A 109 24.41 12.49 25.94
N LYS A 110 23.40 12.09 25.15
CA LYS A 110 22.33 12.94 24.63
C LYS A 110 22.77 13.95 23.55
N ALA A 111 23.92 13.73 22.90
CA ALA A 111 24.36 14.56 21.78
C ALA A 111 23.62 14.21 20.47
N MET A 112 23.15 12.99 20.34
CA MET A 112 22.47 12.49 19.15
C MET A 112 21.23 11.69 19.54
N TYR A 113 20.11 11.97 18.89
CA TYR A 113 18.92 11.11 18.92
C TYR A 113 18.90 10.26 17.67
N ALA A 114 18.89 8.94 17.81
CA ALA A 114 18.93 8.01 16.70
C ALA A 114 17.70 7.10 16.68
N GLN A 115 17.29 6.76 15.48
CA GLN A 115 16.28 5.74 15.19
C GLN A 115 16.88 4.78 14.17
N ILE A 116 16.95 3.49 14.51
CA ILE A 116 17.41 2.43 13.62
C ILE A 116 16.28 1.45 13.47
N GLY A 117 15.94 1.12 12.24
CA GLY A 117 14.84 0.22 11.98
C GLY A 117 14.99 -0.62 10.72
N ILE A 118 14.10 -1.59 10.64
CA ILE A 118 13.87 -2.43 9.47
C ILE A 118 12.39 -2.36 9.11
N ASP A 119 12.10 -2.07 7.86
CA ASP A 119 10.76 -2.22 7.33
C ASP A 119 10.68 -3.36 6.32
N VAL A 120 9.55 -4.07 6.32
CA VAL A 120 9.26 -5.19 5.45
C VAL A 120 7.92 -4.94 4.79
N ARG A 121 7.88 -5.05 3.46
CA ARG A 121 6.67 -4.96 2.67
C ARG A 121 6.51 -6.22 1.84
N TYR A 122 5.33 -6.79 1.89
CA TYR A 122 5.00 -7.98 1.14
C TYR A 122 3.59 -7.87 0.58
N HIS A 123 3.40 -8.40 -0.60
CA HIS A 123 2.07 -8.65 -1.15
C HIS A 123 2.05 -9.92 -1.98
N THR A 124 0.89 -10.58 -2.02
CA THR A 124 0.67 -11.74 -2.87
C THR A 124 0.79 -11.38 -4.35
N ALA A 125 1.14 -12.36 -5.18
CA ALA A 125 1.28 -12.13 -6.61
C ALA A 125 -0.05 -11.76 -7.26
N TYR A 126 -0.03 -10.73 -8.10
CA TYR A 126 -1.16 -10.28 -8.89
C TYR A 126 -0.70 -9.64 -10.19
N TYR A 127 -1.61 -9.46 -11.14
CA TYR A 127 -1.34 -8.76 -12.40
C TYR A 127 -1.45 -7.25 -12.18
N ALA A 128 -0.38 -6.60 -11.79
CA ALA A 128 -0.39 -5.16 -11.60
C ALA A 128 -0.62 -4.43 -12.92
N PRO A 129 -1.44 -3.37 -12.93
CA PRO A 129 -1.57 -2.52 -14.10
C PRO A 129 -0.21 -1.93 -14.52
N VAL A 130 0.01 -1.84 -15.82
CA VAL A 130 1.24 -1.27 -16.41
C VAL A 130 0.97 0.13 -16.93
N LEU A 131 1.91 1.04 -16.70
CA LEU A 131 1.82 2.38 -17.27
C LEU A 131 2.02 2.33 -18.78
N ASN A 132 1.05 2.85 -19.54
CA ASN A 132 1.19 3.10 -20.96
C ASN A 132 1.80 4.50 -21.18
N PRO A 133 3.05 4.61 -21.65
CA PRO A 133 3.72 5.92 -21.81
C PRO A 133 3.02 6.84 -22.81
N ALA A 134 2.35 6.27 -23.82
CA ALA A 134 1.69 7.06 -24.86
C ALA A 134 0.45 7.80 -24.38
N THR A 135 -0.24 7.25 -23.40
CA THR A 135 -1.48 7.82 -22.83
C THR A 135 -1.30 8.36 -21.42
N GLY A 136 -0.20 7.98 -20.74
CA GLY A 136 0.00 8.28 -19.32
C GLY A 136 -0.97 7.57 -18.38
N GLN A 137 -1.66 6.52 -18.86
CA GLN A 137 -2.67 5.79 -18.11
C GLN A 137 -2.19 4.40 -17.71
N PHE A 138 -2.68 3.90 -16.59
CA PHE A 138 -2.45 2.52 -16.18
C PHE A 138 -3.44 1.59 -16.87
N CYS A 139 -2.91 0.59 -17.59
CA CYS A 139 -3.66 -0.38 -18.34
C CYS A 139 -3.60 -1.74 -17.66
N ILE A 140 -4.71 -2.47 -17.66
CA ILE A 140 -4.70 -3.86 -17.17
C ILE A 140 -3.85 -4.74 -18.09
N GLN A 141 -3.20 -5.72 -17.49
CA GLN A 141 -2.40 -6.72 -18.22
C GLN A 141 -2.51 -8.09 -17.52
N ASN A 142 -2.21 -9.16 -18.24
CA ASN A 142 -2.24 -10.54 -17.76
C ASN A 142 -0.95 -11.31 -18.09
N GLN A 143 0.12 -10.62 -18.43
CA GLN A 143 1.37 -11.23 -18.86
C GLN A 143 2.35 -11.43 -17.71
N VAL A 144 2.48 -10.42 -16.84
CA VAL A 144 3.47 -10.41 -15.76
C VAL A 144 2.79 -10.24 -14.41
N LYS A 145 2.98 -11.20 -13.52
CA LYS A 145 2.63 -11.06 -12.10
C LYS A 145 3.79 -10.47 -11.34
N ILE A 146 3.50 -9.57 -10.42
CA ILE A 146 4.44 -9.06 -9.44
C ILE A 146 3.98 -9.43 -8.04
N GLY A 147 4.92 -9.55 -7.11
CA GLY A 147 4.64 -9.92 -5.71
C GLY A 147 5.23 -11.26 -5.31
N ASN A 148 4.75 -11.83 -4.21
CA ASN A 148 5.27 -13.03 -3.54
C ASN A 148 6.75 -12.90 -3.12
N TYR A 149 7.21 -11.68 -2.94
CA TYR A 149 8.57 -11.40 -2.52
C TYR A 149 8.56 -10.29 -1.47
N PRO A 150 9.15 -10.50 -0.29
CA PRO A 150 9.26 -9.46 0.73
C PRO A 150 10.35 -8.46 0.33
N VAL A 151 10.00 -7.20 0.22
CA VAL A 151 10.96 -6.10 0.07
C VAL A 151 11.34 -5.62 1.46
N MET A 152 12.63 -5.71 1.79
CA MET A 152 13.17 -5.35 3.09
C MET A 152 14.12 -4.17 2.99
N ASN A 153 13.93 -3.19 3.86
CA ASN A 153 14.79 -2.02 3.95
C ASN A 153 15.33 -1.87 5.37
N VAL A 154 16.56 -1.40 5.48
CA VAL A 154 17.17 -1.00 6.77
C VAL A 154 17.38 0.50 6.70
N TYR A 155 17.12 1.19 7.79
CA TYR A 155 17.28 2.64 7.84
C TYR A 155 17.84 3.15 9.16
N LEU A 156 18.54 4.27 9.08
CA LEU A 156 19.03 5.06 10.19
C LEU A 156 18.61 6.52 10.02
N ASN A 157 17.87 7.02 10.98
CA ASN A 157 17.58 8.44 11.09
C ASN A 157 18.29 8.98 12.33
N ALA A 158 19.04 10.05 12.21
CA ALA A 158 19.75 10.65 13.32
C ALA A 158 19.57 12.16 13.37
N TYR A 159 19.37 12.69 14.58
CA TYR A 159 19.39 14.12 14.86
C TYR A 159 20.59 14.45 15.74
N VAL A 160 21.56 15.19 15.20
CA VAL A 160 22.73 15.66 15.92
C VAL A 160 22.45 17.03 16.52
N LYS A 161 22.29 17.09 17.85
CA LYS A 161 21.82 18.26 18.58
C LYS A 161 22.73 19.48 18.40
N LEU A 162 24.03 19.30 18.51
CA LEU A 162 25.02 20.40 18.41
C LEU A 162 24.97 21.08 17.03
N LEU A 163 24.87 20.30 15.98
CA LEU A 163 24.89 20.79 14.60
C LEU A 163 23.48 21.14 14.08
N LYS A 164 22.42 20.85 14.85
CA LYS A 164 21.02 20.90 14.42
C LYS A 164 20.79 20.17 13.09
N LEU A 165 21.57 19.11 12.84
CA LEU A 165 21.60 18.35 11.60
C LEU A 165 20.74 17.10 11.73
N LYS A 166 19.93 16.84 10.69
CA LYS A 166 19.21 15.58 10.51
C LYS A 166 19.87 14.77 9.41
N LEU A 167 20.18 13.51 9.69
CA LEU A 167 20.76 12.54 8.75
C LEU A 167 19.73 11.45 8.51
N PHE A 168 19.58 11.05 7.25
CA PHE A 168 18.74 9.95 6.83
C PHE A 168 19.57 9.04 5.94
N VAL A 169 19.72 7.78 6.34
CA VAL A 169 20.40 6.76 5.56
C VAL A 169 19.44 5.58 5.43
N GLN A 170 19.25 5.10 4.22
CA GLN A 170 18.41 3.94 3.97
C GLN A 170 19.09 3.02 2.95
N TRP A 171 19.17 1.75 3.29
CA TRP A 171 19.53 0.69 2.36
C TRP A 171 18.24 -0.01 1.93
N GLN A 172 17.79 0.28 0.73
CA GLN A 172 16.57 -0.28 0.18
C GLN A 172 16.84 -1.65 -0.43
N HIS A 173 15.87 -2.56 -0.26
CA HIS A 173 15.85 -3.87 -0.89
C HIS A 173 17.14 -4.66 -0.62
N PHE A 174 17.63 -4.64 0.62
CA PHE A 174 18.91 -5.27 0.96
C PHE A 174 18.90 -6.80 0.79
N ASN A 175 17.72 -7.40 0.70
CA ASN A 175 17.52 -8.83 0.46
C ASN A 175 17.40 -9.18 -1.04
N TYR A 176 17.77 -8.27 -1.95
CA TYR A 176 17.80 -8.55 -3.38
C TYR A 176 19.05 -9.40 -3.71
N TYR A 177 18.81 -10.54 -4.37
CA TYR A 177 19.84 -11.42 -4.96
C TYR A 177 19.52 -11.68 -6.42
#